data_0afcae945aba7edc8d5be8dca83c29a3
#
_entry.id   0afcae945aba7edc8d5be8dca83c29a3
#
_cell.length_a   1.000
_cell.length_b   1.000
_cell.length_c   1.000
_cell.angle_alpha   90.00
_cell.angle_beta   90.00
_cell.angle_gamma   90.00
#
_symmetry.space_group_name_H-M   'P 1'
#
loop_
_entity.id
_entity.type
_entity.pdbx_description
1 polymer ?
#
loop_
_entity_poly.entity_id
_entity_poly.type
_entity_poly.pdbx_seq_one_letter_code
_entity_poly.pdbx_strand_id
1 'polypeptide(L)'
;MKSILLAVLFCLVSMPSARAELRAGAAKVDVTPPVLPVIRNGGFLEATDNKISDPLHARCLVLDDRVTRLAIVVVDSCMVPMDLCDEAKRLASDKTGIPVDRILISATHAHSAPSAMNYCLGTRADPRYRKFLPAKLAKSIIDANAALQPAKAAWGRADAAEYTACRRWSYIRGRELTDPFGGKTVRANMHPGYGNANAVGPTGPDDPWLSFLSVQTAGGQPLALLANFSMHYFSGHNGLSADFAGAFSEGLAKRLAKGESSFVGIMSQGTSGDLWWGDYSLPKAQSWSMHEYVDRLIELVTQRLAKLQHSTEVPLGFAESRIELYRRTPDAKRLKWASELLKKMNGNRPRNRPEVYAEQAVWIRDNPLETMPLQAVRIGELGITAIPCEVYGLTGLKLKGVSPLPLTFNISLANGASGYIPPAEQHLLGGYTTWPARTAGLEVNAESRIVEEVTRLLEQVSGEKRKQYAEPQSAYAQAVMAAKPNAYLRLGEQGGSKAVDATGNGHDGIYRGRVG
;
A
#
# COMPACT_ATOMS: atom_id res chain seq x y z
N MET A 1 42.94 -59.41 38.83
CA MET A 1 41.88 -58.41 38.88
C MET A 1 41.78 -57.83 37.44
N LYS A 2 40.77 -58.23 36.67
CA LYS A 2 40.54 -57.71 35.29
C LYS A 2 39.40 -56.70 35.34
N SER A 3 39.70 -55.44 35.09
CA SER A 3 38.72 -54.36 35.00
C SER A 3 38.03 -54.39 33.62
N ILE A 4 36.72 -54.59 33.59
CA ILE A 4 35.90 -54.54 32.40
C ILE A 4 35.43 -53.08 32.26
N LEU A 5 35.87 -52.38 31.21
CA LEU A 5 35.39 -51.04 30.82
C LEU A 5 34.10 -51.20 30.02
N LEU A 6 32.97 -50.77 30.54
CA LEU A 6 31.68 -50.75 29.85
C LEU A 6 31.57 -49.44 29.08
N ALA A 7 31.71 -49.52 27.73
CA ALA A 7 31.49 -48.38 26.86
C ALA A 7 29.97 -48.23 26.58
N VAL A 8 29.35 -47.21 27.15
CA VAL A 8 27.96 -46.83 26.84
C VAL A 8 27.95 -46.01 25.56
N LEU A 9 27.49 -46.64 24.47
CA LEU A 9 27.28 -46.01 23.17
C LEU A 9 26.00 -45.17 23.22
N PHE A 10 26.12 -43.82 23.33
CA PHE A 10 24.98 -42.91 23.24
C PHE A 10 24.61 -42.77 21.77
N CYS A 11 23.57 -43.50 21.31
CA CYS A 11 22.94 -43.24 20.01
C CYS A 11 22.19 -41.93 20.10
N LEU A 12 22.76 -40.85 19.60
CA LEU A 12 22.05 -39.63 19.25
C LEU A 12 21.05 -39.92 18.12
N VAL A 13 19.84 -40.30 18.48
CA VAL A 13 18.72 -40.29 17.55
C VAL A 13 18.47 -38.84 17.16
N SER A 14 18.97 -38.40 16.02
CA SER A 14 18.57 -37.16 15.39
C SER A 14 17.08 -37.29 15.05
N MET A 15 16.20 -36.78 15.93
CA MET A 15 14.81 -36.62 15.58
C MET A 15 14.77 -35.68 14.36
N PRO A 16 14.13 -36.07 13.24
CA PRO A 16 13.90 -35.14 12.18
C PRO A 16 13.11 -33.97 12.79
N SER A 17 13.66 -32.77 12.72
CA SER A 17 12.93 -31.55 13.03
C SER A 17 11.66 -31.60 12.19
N ALA A 18 10.51 -31.81 12.81
CA ALA A 18 9.24 -31.79 12.10
C ALA A 18 9.12 -30.37 11.51
N ARG A 19 9.45 -30.25 10.23
CA ARG A 19 9.26 -28.98 9.49
C ARG A 19 7.79 -28.61 9.61
N ALA A 20 7.54 -27.44 10.11
CA ALA A 20 6.19 -26.97 10.39
C ALA A 20 5.43 -26.86 9.04
N GLU A 21 4.42 -27.68 8.89
CA GLU A 21 3.57 -27.72 7.70
C GLU A 21 2.63 -26.52 7.71
N LEU A 22 2.57 -25.76 6.60
CA LEU A 22 1.70 -24.59 6.47
C LEU A 22 0.23 -25.00 6.64
N ARG A 23 -0.49 -24.20 7.42
CA ARG A 23 -1.95 -24.21 7.49
C ARG A 23 -2.47 -22.86 7.00
N ALA A 24 -3.62 -22.87 6.34
CA ALA A 24 -4.27 -21.64 5.91
C ALA A 24 -5.78 -21.76 6.04
N GLY A 25 -6.43 -20.62 6.25
CA GLY A 25 -7.85 -20.46 6.22
C GLY A 25 -8.24 -19.12 5.64
N ALA A 26 -9.34 -19.05 4.92
CA ALA A 26 -9.81 -17.81 4.31
C ALA A 26 -11.30 -17.62 4.55
N ALA A 27 -11.73 -16.35 4.61
CA ALA A 27 -13.14 -16.00 4.78
C ALA A 27 -13.48 -14.69 4.06
N LYS A 28 -14.72 -14.57 3.64
CA LYS A 28 -15.30 -13.37 3.04
C LYS A 28 -16.55 -12.99 3.84
N VAL A 29 -16.59 -11.76 4.37
CA VAL A 29 -17.70 -11.25 5.19
C VAL A 29 -18.28 -10.00 4.53
N ASP A 30 -19.62 -9.96 4.41
CA ASP A 30 -20.33 -8.80 3.88
C ASP A 30 -20.24 -7.61 4.84
N VAL A 31 -19.73 -6.47 4.30
CA VAL A 31 -19.59 -5.18 4.97
C VAL A 31 -20.43 -4.10 4.29
N THR A 32 -21.33 -4.47 3.39
CA THR A 32 -22.29 -3.55 2.77
C THR A 32 -23.09 -2.83 3.87
N PRO A 33 -23.28 -1.50 3.81
CA PRO A 33 -23.99 -0.77 4.84
C PRO A 33 -25.46 -1.27 4.93
N PRO A 34 -25.95 -1.59 6.13
CA PRO A 34 -27.31 -2.11 6.29
C PRO A 34 -28.40 -1.05 6.13
N VAL A 35 -28.01 0.23 6.15
CA VAL A 35 -28.95 1.36 6.08
C VAL A 35 -28.42 2.44 5.13
N LEU A 36 -29.28 2.88 4.22
CA LEU A 36 -29.04 3.97 3.28
C LEU A 36 -29.96 5.17 3.61
N PRO A 37 -29.63 6.41 3.18
CA PRO A 37 -28.39 6.79 2.53
C PRO A 37 -27.20 6.78 3.49
N VAL A 38 -25.99 6.68 2.93
CA VAL A 38 -24.72 6.68 3.67
C VAL A 38 -23.75 7.69 3.08
N ILE A 39 -22.89 8.30 3.92
CA ILE A 39 -21.83 9.20 3.46
C ILE A 39 -20.78 8.36 2.72
N ARG A 40 -20.46 8.78 1.48
CA ARG A 40 -19.44 8.14 0.63
C ARG A 40 -18.09 8.85 0.79
N ASN A 41 -16.99 8.10 0.77
CA ASN A 41 -15.62 8.60 0.78
C ASN A 41 -15.05 8.78 -0.65
N GLY A 42 -13.86 9.39 -0.76
CA GLY A 42 -13.06 9.52 -1.99
C GLY A 42 -13.16 10.89 -2.70
N GLY A 43 -14.09 11.76 -2.31
CA GLY A 43 -14.25 13.11 -2.87
C GLY A 43 -13.61 14.22 -2.03
N PHE A 44 -13.36 15.40 -2.66
CA PHE A 44 -12.97 16.61 -1.92
C PHE A 44 -14.07 17.15 -1.02
N LEU A 45 -15.32 16.99 -1.44
CA LEU A 45 -16.50 17.42 -0.72
C LEU A 45 -17.35 16.22 -0.35
N GLU A 46 -18.11 16.35 0.73
CA GLU A 46 -19.00 15.31 1.20
C GLU A 46 -20.11 15.00 0.18
N ALA A 47 -20.32 13.74 -0.07
CA ALA A 47 -21.40 13.21 -0.89
C ALA A 47 -22.06 12.01 -0.19
N THR A 48 -23.32 11.73 -0.53
CA THR A 48 -24.07 10.58 -0.02
C THR A 48 -24.54 9.71 -1.17
N ASP A 49 -24.63 8.40 -0.92
CA ASP A 49 -25.26 7.44 -1.83
C ASP A 49 -26.45 6.75 -1.17
N ASN A 50 -27.46 6.49 -1.99
CA ASN A 50 -28.68 5.78 -1.61
C ASN A 50 -28.90 4.49 -2.40
N LYS A 51 -27.88 4.04 -3.14
CA LYS A 51 -27.89 2.83 -3.98
C LYS A 51 -26.63 2.00 -3.74
N ILE A 52 -26.75 0.71 -3.97
CA ILE A 52 -25.65 -0.25 -3.98
C ILE A 52 -25.58 -0.82 -5.41
N SER A 53 -24.43 -0.63 -6.06
CA SER A 53 -24.15 -1.21 -7.38
C SER A 53 -23.69 -2.66 -7.25
N ASP A 54 -22.84 -2.93 -6.27
CA ASP A 54 -22.36 -4.26 -5.92
C ASP A 54 -22.01 -4.34 -4.42
N PRO A 55 -22.06 -5.53 -3.81
CA PRO A 55 -21.82 -5.70 -2.38
C PRO A 55 -20.34 -5.46 -2.02
N LEU A 56 -20.13 -4.96 -0.80
CA LEU A 56 -18.81 -4.71 -0.24
C LEU A 56 -18.41 -5.84 0.72
N HIS A 57 -17.15 -6.25 0.69
CA HIS A 57 -16.67 -7.36 1.52
C HIS A 57 -15.39 -7.01 2.29
N ALA A 58 -15.22 -7.62 3.44
CA ALA A 58 -13.94 -7.84 4.10
C ALA A 58 -13.48 -9.27 3.77
N ARG A 59 -12.29 -9.39 3.16
CA ARG A 59 -11.70 -10.67 2.77
C ARG A 59 -10.46 -10.91 3.61
N CYS A 60 -10.39 -12.05 4.25
CA CYS A 60 -9.33 -12.41 5.18
C CYS A 60 -8.61 -13.69 4.76
N LEU A 61 -7.29 -13.69 4.89
CA LEU A 61 -6.41 -14.85 4.81
C LEU A 61 -5.67 -14.99 6.14
N VAL A 62 -5.80 -16.13 6.81
CA VAL A 62 -5.01 -16.52 7.99
C VAL A 62 -4.00 -17.58 7.56
N LEU A 63 -2.74 -17.39 7.96
CA LEU A 63 -1.64 -18.33 7.75
C LEU A 63 -1.05 -18.74 9.09
N ASP A 64 -0.66 -20.01 9.21
CA ASP A 64 -0.10 -20.60 10.44
C ASP A 64 0.95 -21.66 10.06
N ASP A 65 2.22 -21.43 10.45
CA ASP A 65 3.31 -22.41 10.32
C ASP A 65 3.61 -23.11 11.64
N ARG A 66 2.67 -23.05 12.62
CA ARG A 66 2.75 -23.55 14.00
C ARG A 66 3.72 -22.80 14.91
N VAL A 67 4.55 -21.90 14.38
CA VAL A 67 5.42 -20.96 15.11
C VAL A 67 4.84 -19.56 15.07
N THR A 68 4.42 -19.17 13.90
CA THR A 68 3.83 -17.85 13.64
C THR A 68 2.43 -18.03 13.04
N ARG A 69 1.43 -17.39 13.66
CA ARG A 69 0.10 -17.23 13.07
C ARG A 69 -0.14 -15.77 12.81
N LEU A 70 -0.61 -15.46 11.61
CA LEU A 70 -0.89 -14.10 11.15
C LEU A 70 -2.19 -14.02 10.37
N ALA A 71 -2.76 -12.82 10.30
CA ALA A 71 -3.97 -12.54 9.52
C ALA A 71 -3.74 -11.32 8.62
N ILE A 72 -4.22 -11.40 7.36
CA ILE A 72 -4.25 -10.31 6.39
C ILE A 72 -5.69 -10.09 5.98
N VAL A 73 -6.24 -8.92 6.24
CA VAL A 73 -7.60 -8.50 5.86
C VAL A 73 -7.51 -7.39 4.84
N VAL A 74 -8.27 -7.52 3.77
CA VAL A 74 -8.49 -6.45 2.79
C VAL A 74 -9.98 -6.17 2.72
N VAL A 75 -10.38 -4.91 2.96
CA VAL A 75 -11.78 -4.50 2.97
C VAL A 75 -12.10 -3.53 1.83
N ASP A 76 -13.25 -3.74 1.19
CA ASP A 76 -13.77 -2.83 0.16
C ASP A 76 -14.20 -1.51 0.82
N SER A 77 -13.24 -0.62 0.95
CA SER A 77 -13.39 0.72 1.55
C SER A 77 -12.38 1.66 0.89
N CYS A 78 -12.66 2.95 0.90
CA CYS A 78 -11.67 3.93 0.47
C CYS A 78 -10.49 3.97 1.45
N MET A 79 -10.79 4.08 2.75
CA MET A 79 -9.82 4.16 3.84
C MET A 79 -10.46 3.67 5.14
N VAL A 80 -9.67 3.04 6.00
CA VAL A 80 -10.08 2.67 7.37
C VAL A 80 -9.12 3.35 8.36
N PRO A 81 -9.62 4.15 9.32
CA PRO A 81 -8.74 4.82 10.27
C PRO A 81 -8.15 3.84 11.29
N MET A 82 -7.01 4.20 11.86
CA MET A 82 -6.22 3.36 12.76
C MET A 82 -7.02 2.86 13.98
N ASP A 83 -7.83 3.71 14.59
CA ASP A 83 -8.64 3.35 15.76
C ASP A 83 -9.66 2.23 15.47
N LEU A 84 -10.26 2.21 14.27
CA LEU A 84 -11.15 1.11 13.87
C LEU A 84 -10.37 -0.17 13.55
N CYS A 85 -9.17 -0.03 12.97
CA CYS A 85 -8.28 -1.18 12.76
C CYS A 85 -7.87 -1.78 14.11
N ASP A 86 -7.45 -0.96 15.07
CA ASP A 86 -7.04 -1.39 16.40
C ASP A 86 -8.20 -2.03 17.19
N GLU A 87 -9.42 -1.50 17.06
CA GLU A 87 -10.63 -2.12 17.65
C GLU A 87 -10.89 -3.50 17.04
N ALA A 88 -10.89 -3.61 15.72
CA ALA A 88 -11.12 -4.88 15.04
C ALA A 88 -10.05 -5.94 15.38
N LYS A 89 -8.78 -5.53 15.43
CA LYS A 89 -7.66 -6.38 15.83
C LYS A 89 -7.83 -6.93 17.25
N ARG A 90 -8.21 -6.08 18.22
CA ARG A 90 -8.46 -6.52 19.60
C ARG A 90 -9.61 -7.53 19.67
N LEU A 91 -10.74 -7.21 19.04
CA LEU A 91 -11.90 -8.12 18.99
C LEU A 91 -11.56 -9.49 18.37
N ALA A 92 -10.73 -9.51 17.33
CA ALA A 92 -10.28 -10.74 16.71
C ALA A 92 -9.26 -11.49 17.57
N SER A 93 -8.28 -10.79 18.13
CA SER A 93 -7.24 -11.36 19.00
C SER A 93 -7.84 -12.08 20.20
N ASP A 94 -8.82 -11.48 20.86
CA ASP A 94 -9.53 -12.06 22.02
C ASP A 94 -10.22 -13.41 21.68
N LYS A 95 -10.62 -13.62 20.43
CA LYS A 95 -11.33 -14.83 19.99
C LYS A 95 -10.42 -15.88 19.33
N THR A 96 -9.32 -15.44 18.73
CA THR A 96 -8.46 -16.32 17.93
C THR A 96 -7.11 -16.63 18.56
N GLY A 97 -6.68 -15.80 19.52
CA GLY A 97 -5.33 -15.84 20.08
C GLY A 97 -4.23 -15.32 19.14
N ILE A 98 -4.59 -14.78 17.96
CA ILE A 98 -3.61 -14.12 17.08
C ILE A 98 -3.21 -12.80 17.72
N PRO A 99 -1.92 -12.54 18.00
CA PRO A 99 -1.48 -11.27 18.56
C PRO A 99 -1.89 -10.07 17.69
N VAL A 100 -2.28 -8.97 18.32
CA VAL A 100 -2.76 -7.76 17.60
C VAL A 100 -1.73 -7.21 16.61
N ASP A 101 -0.44 -7.32 16.93
CA ASP A 101 0.69 -6.91 16.10
C ASP A 101 0.96 -7.87 14.93
N ARG A 102 0.28 -9.04 14.86
CA ARG A 102 0.32 -10.01 13.75
C ARG A 102 -0.94 -9.99 12.88
N ILE A 103 -1.73 -8.94 12.99
CA ILE A 103 -2.91 -8.71 12.16
C ILE A 103 -2.66 -7.48 11.29
N LEU A 104 -2.86 -7.62 9.98
CA LEU A 104 -2.83 -6.56 9.01
C LEU A 104 -4.24 -6.33 8.48
N ILE A 105 -4.74 -5.09 8.53
CA ILE A 105 -6.04 -4.69 7.97
C ILE A 105 -5.79 -3.55 6.98
N SER A 106 -6.19 -3.70 5.72
CA SER A 106 -6.02 -2.68 4.69
C SER A 106 -7.30 -2.44 3.90
N ALA A 107 -7.38 -1.27 3.25
CA ALA A 107 -8.48 -0.90 2.37
C ALA A 107 -8.11 -1.08 0.90
N THR A 108 -9.09 -1.38 0.04
CA THR A 108 -8.94 -1.47 -1.42
C THR A 108 -8.84 -0.11 -2.10
N HIS A 109 -9.09 0.97 -1.38
CA HIS A 109 -9.19 2.35 -1.88
C HIS A 109 -10.37 2.61 -2.84
N ALA A 110 -11.46 1.85 -2.71
CA ALA A 110 -12.67 2.08 -3.50
C ALA A 110 -13.31 3.44 -3.16
N HIS A 111 -13.32 4.38 -4.12
CA HIS A 111 -13.86 5.74 -3.95
C HIS A 111 -15.41 5.78 -3.98
N SER A 112 -16.04 4.63 -4.10
CA SER A 112 -17.49 4.42 -4.06
C SER A 112 -17.94 3.63 -2.82
N ALA A 113 -17.12 3.60 -1.76
CA ALA A 113 -17.44 2.92 -0.52
C ALA A 113 -17.87 3.92 0.59
N PRO A 114 -18.57 3.45 1.64
CA PRO A 114 -18.96 4.28 2.78
C PRO A 114 -17.78 4.89 3.50
N SER A 115 -17.94 6.12 4.02
CA SER A 115 -16.89 6.81 4.75
C SER A 115 -16.77 6.32 6.19
N ALA A 116 -15.63 5.67 6.50
CA ALA A 116 -15.23 5.29 7.86
C ALA A 116 -14.28 6.30 8.51
N MET A 117 -13.64 7.19 7.72
CA MET A 117 -12.70 8.21 8.21
C MET A 117 -13.41 9.32 8.95
N ASN A 118 -12.86 9.78 10.10
CA ASN A 118 -13.41 10.94 10.80
C ASN A 118 -13.48 12.18 9.93
N TYR A 119 -12.44 12.38 9.11
CA TYR A 119 -12.42 13.35 8.01
C TYR A 119 -11.45 12.87 6.94
N CYS A 120 -11.90 12.89 5.69
CA CYS A 120 -11.04 12.81 4.51
C CYS A 120 -11.33 14.07 3.67
N LEU A 121 -10.44 15.05 3.72
CA LEU A 121 -10.68 16.40 3.19
C LEU A 121 -11.97 17.00 3.77
N GLY A 122 -13.01 17.27 2.97
CA GLY A 122 -14.32 17.79 3.44
C GLY A 122 -15.35 16.70 3.78
N THR A 123 -15.00 15.41 3.65
CA THR A 123 -15.92 14.30 3.90
C THR A 123 -15.78 13.77 5.33
N ARG A 124 -16.88 13.68 6.05
CA ARG A 124 -16.94 13.10 7.41
C ARG A 124 -17.17 11.60 7.35
N ALA A 125 -17.00 10.93 8.50
CA ALA A 125 -17.44 9.55 8.66
C ALA A 125 -18.98 9.46 8.65
N ASP A 126 -19.53 8.36 8.11
CA ASP A 126 -20.89 7.93 8.46
C ASP A 126 -20.85 7.25 9.83
N PRO A 127 -21.51 7.81 10.86
CA PRO A 127 -21.39 7.31 12.23
C PRO A 127 -21.97 5.91 12.40
N ARG A 128 -22.97 5.52 11.59
CA ARG A 128 -23.58 4.19 11.63
C ARG A 128 -22.63 3.15 11.03
N TYR A 129 -22.02 3.48 9.90
CA TYR A 129 -21.06 2.60 9.24
C TYR A 129 -19.78 2.43 10.08
N ARG A 130 -19.29 3.52 10.66
CA ARG A 130 -18.14 3.51 11.56
C ARG A 130 -18.32 2.57 12.75
N LYS A 131 -19.53 2.52 13.34
CA LYS A 131 -19.89 1.61 14.43
C LYS A 131 -20.03 0.17 13.97
N PHE A 132 -20.48 -0.04 12.74
CA PHE A 132 -20.74 -1.36 12.15
C PHE A 132 -19.48 -2.11 11.73
N LEU A 133 -18.49 -1.40 11.17
CA LEU A 133 -17.37 -1.98 10.45
C LEU A 133 -16.41 -2.83 11.32
N PRO A 134 -15.97 -2.42 12.53
CA PRO A 134 -14.95 -3.16 13.29
C PRO A 134 -15.34 -4.60 13.62
N ALA A 135 -16.59 -4.82 14.03
CA ALA A 135 -17.10 -6.16 14.32
C ALA A 135 -17.09 -7.07 13.09
N LYS A 136 -17.33 -6.51 11.90
CA LYS A 136 -17.30 -7.25 10.62
C LYS A 136 -15.89 -7.61 10.20
N LEU A 137 -14.94 -6.68 10.39
CA LEU A 137 -13.51 -6.94 10.17
C LEU A 137 -13.02 -8.05 11.11
N ALA A 138 -13.33 -7.96 12.40
CA ALA A 138 -13.00 -9.00 13.37
C ALA A 138 -13.62 -10.35 13.01
N LYS A 139 -14.89 -10.36 12.58
CA LYS A 139 -15.57 -11.59 12.13
C LYS A 139 -14.84 -12.25 10.96
N SER A 140 -14.33 -11.50 9.99
CA SER A 140 -13.58 -12.07 8.86
C SER A 140 -12.33 -12.83 9.32
N ILE A 141 -11.63 -12.30 10.35
CA ILE A 141 -10.46 -12.95 10.94
C ILE A 141 -10.85 -14.22 11.72
N ILE A 142 -11.91 -14.13 12.52
CA ILE A 142 -12.42 -15.25 13.32
C ILE A 142 -12.85 -16.41 12.40
N ASP A 143 -13.61 -16.11 11.36
CA ASP A 143 -14.10 -17.12 10.41
C ASP A 143 -12.93 -17.76 9.63
N ALA A 144 -11.95 -16.95 9.16
CA ALA A 144 -10.76 -17.45 8.48
C ALA A 144 -9.89 -18.32 9.41
N ASN A 145 -9.74 -17.92 10.68
CA ASN A 145 -9.01 -18.71 11.66
C ASN A 145 -9.71 -20.04 11.98
N ALA A 146 -11.02 -20.06 12.04
CA ALA A 146 -11.81 -21.29 12.22
C ALA A 146 -11.70 -22.25 11.03
N ALA A 147 -11.43 -21.74 9.83
CA ALA A 147 -11.27 -22.50 8.58
C ALA A 147 -9.83 -23.00 8.36
N LEU A 148 -8.91 -22.87 9.32
CA LEU A 148 -7.52 -23.31 9.18
C LEU A 148 -7.41 -24.80 8.90
N GLN A 149 -6.77 -25.17 7.79
CA GLN A 149 -6.52 -26.53 7.35
C GLN A 149 -5.10 -26.66 6.75
N PRO A 150 -4.55 -27.87 6.60
CA PRO A 150 -3.28 -28.08 5.92
C PRO A 150 -3.28 -27.48 4.51
N ALA A 151 -2.22 -26.73 4.18
CA ALA A 151 -2.17 -25.92 2.98
C ALA A 151 -0.79 -25.93 2.34
N LYS A 152 -0.72 -25.43 1.11
CA LYS A 152 0.51 -25.13 0.39
C LYS A 152 0.38 -23.79 -0.31
N ALA A 153 1.49 -23.08 -0.45
CA ALA A 153 1.52 -21.75 -1.04
C ALA A 153 2.56 -21.61 -2.14
N ALA A 154 2.27 -20.68 -3.07
CA ALA A 154 3.18 -20.22 -4.10
C ALA A 154 2.99 -18.72 -4.30
N TRP A 155 4.02 -18.03 -4.77
CA TRP A 155 3.99 -16.61 -5.04
C TRP A 155 4.61 -16.28 -6.38
N GLY A 156 4.16 -15.20 -6.98
CA GLY A 156 4.64 -14.78 -8.27
C GLY A 156 4.24 -13.35 -8.59
N ARG A 157 4.66 -12.91 -9.75
CA ARG A 157 4.26 -11.63 -10.32
C ARG A 157 4.07 -11.74 -11.83
N ALA A 158 3.20 -10.93 -12.37
CA ALA A 158 2.99 -10.72 -13.80
C ALA A 158 3.32 -9.27 -14.15
N ASP A 159 3.79 -9.04 -15.36
CA ASP A 159 3.93 -7.70 -15.92
C ASP A 159 2.56 -7.19 -16.36
N ALA A 160 2.14 -6.07 -15.80
CA ALA A 160 0.88 -5.40 -16.07
C ALA A 160 1.08 -3.91 -16.42
N ALA A 161 2.21 -3.58 -17.07
CA ALA A 161 2.58 -2.21 -17.44
C ALA A 161 1.50 -1.50 -18.30
N GLU A 162 0.75 -2.22 -19.12
CA GLU A 162 -0.33 -1.66 -19.93
C GLU A 162 -1.55 -1.19 -19.10
N TYR A 163 -1.62 -1.56 -17.81
CA TYR A 163 -2.80 -1.40 -16.95
C TYR A 163 -2.60 -0.39 -15.82
N THR A 164 -1.46 0.27 -15.78
CA THR A 164 -1.17 1.33 -14.79
C THR A 164 -0.21 2.35 -15.38
N ALA A 165 -0.41 3.63 -15.07
CA ALA A 165 0.43 4.73 -15.53
C ALA A 165 0.46 5.85 -14.51
N CYS A 166 1.56 6.60 -14.48
CA CYS A 166 1.67 7.79 -13.63
C CYS A 166 0.66 8.86 -14.07
N ARG A 167 -0.29 9.18 -13.18
CA ARG A 167 -1.33 10.19 -13.41
C ARG A 167 -0.92 11.60 -13.00
N ARG A 168 0.24 11.75 -12.33
CA ARG A 168 0.79 13.04 -11.90
C ARG A 168 1.79 13.54 -12.93
N TRP A 169 1.48 14.70 -13.53
CA TRP A 169 2.25 15.26 -14.65
C TRP A 169 2.75 16.66 -14.31
N SER A 170 3.98 16.97 -14.73
CA SER A 170 4.57 18.30 -14.66
C SER A 170 4.04 19.21 -15.76
N TYR A 171 4.03 20.52 -15.47
CA TYR A 171 3.60 21.57 -16.41
C TYR A 171 4.77 22.40 -16.90
N ILE A 172 4.63 22.93 -18.10
CA ILE A 172 5.57 23.92 -18.68
C ILE A 172 5.73 25.08 -17.69
N ARG A 173 6.97 25.53 -17.50
CA ARG A 173 7.28 26.69 -16.65
C ARG A 173 6.47 27.92 -17.10
N GLY A 174 5.85 28.63 -16.17
CA GLY A 174 4.95 29.76 -16.43
C GLY A 174 3.50 29.34 -16.69
N ARG A 175 3.20 28.03 -16.61
CA ARG A 175 1.83 27.47 -16.72
C ARG A 175 1.35 26.83 -15.43
N GLU A 176 1.91 27.26 -14.30
CA GLU A 176 1.55 26.79 -12.98
C GLU A 176 0.06 27.01 -12.70
N LEU A 177 -0.59 26.00 -12.07
CA LEU A 177 -1.99 26.10 -11.66
C LEU A 177 -2.09 26.80 -10.30
N THR A 178 -3.28 27.32 -9.99
CA THR A 178 -3.56 27.98 -8.72
C THR A 178 -3.79 26.94 -7.62
N ASP A 179 -3.11 27.13 -6.49
CA ASP A 179 -3.31 26.34 -5.26
C ASP A 179 -4.57 26.83 -4.49
N PRO A 180 -5.08 26.09 -3.49
CA PRO A 180 -6.27 26.48 -2.74
C PRO A 180 -6.06 27.72 -1.85
N PHE A 181 -4.84 28.25 -1.76
CA PHE A 181 -4.44 29.38 -0.96
C PHE A 181 -4.29 30.66 -1.77
N GLY A 182 -4.54 30.58 -3.10
CA GLY A 182 -4.50 31.70 -4.04
C GLY A 182 -3.15 31.91 -4.74
N GLY A 183 -2.14 31.07 -4.47
CA GLY A 183 -0.83 31.14 -5.14
C GLY A 183 -0.80 30.35 -6.45
N LYS A 184 -0.02 30.81 -7.43
CA LYS A 184 0.33 30.03 -8.63
C LYS A 184 1.57 29.18 -8.37
N THR A 185 1.41 28.06 -7.65
CA THR A 185 2.51 27.23 -7.16
C THR A 185 2.46 25.78 -7.66
N VAL A 186 1.41 25.40 -8.38
CA VAL A 186 1.21 24.01 -8.78
C VAL A 186 1.92 23.74 -10.11
N ARG A 187 3.10 23.17 -10.00
CA ARG A 187 3.97 22.77 -11.12
C ARG A 187 3.73 21.35 -11.60
N ALA A 188 3.06 20.53 -10.78
CA ALA A 188 2.58 19.21 -11.18
C ALA A 188 1.23 18.91 -10.52
N ASN A 189 0.35 18.22 -11.25
CA ASN A 189 -0.97 17.86 -10.77
C ASN A 189 -1.39 16.50 -11.32
N MET A 190 -2.34 15.86 -10.62
CA MET A 190 -2.97 14.63 -11.08
C MET A 190 -3.95 14.92 -12.22
N HIS A 191 -4.09 13.96 -13.12
CA HIS A 191 -5.06 13.99 -14.23
C HIS A 191 -4.93 15.25 -15.10
N PRO A 192 -3.81 15.39 -15.85
CA PRO A 192 -3.57 16.57 -16.71
C PRO A 192 -4.58 16.70 -17.86
N GLY A 193 -5.27 15.62 -18.21
CA GLY A 193 -6.09 15.51 -19.42
C GLY A 193 -5.28 15.06 -20.63
N TYR A 194 -5.94 14.31 -21.52
CA TYR A 194 -5.33 13.83 -22.76
C TYR A 194 -5.07 15.00 -23.72
N GLY A 195 -3.91 14.98 -24.39
CA GLY A 195 -3.54 16.02 -25.35
C GLY A 195 -3.33 17.41 -24.73
N ASN A 196 -3.09 17.52 -23.44
CA ASN A 196 -2.86 18.81 -22.78
C ASN A 196 -1.49 19.40 -23.18
N ALA A 197 -1.49 20.41 -24.03
CA ALA A 197 -0.27 21.06 -24.53
C ALA A 197 0.58 21.75 -23.43
N ASN A 198 0.03 21.97 -22.24
CA ASN A 198 0.77 22.54 -21.11
C ASN A 198 1.42 21.47 -20.21
N ALA A 199 1.07 20.20 -20.37
CA ALA A 199 1.65 19.09 -19.64
C ALA A 199 2.91 18.58 -20.37
N VAL A 200 3.99 18.38 -19.61
CA VAL A 200 5.30 17.97 -20.16
C VAL A 200 5.46 16.45 -20.13
N GLY A 201 5.16 15.84 -18.98
CA GLY A 201 5.35 14.41 -18.77
C GLY A 201 5.08 13.98 -17.33
N PRO A 202 5.06 12.67 -17.08
CA PRO A 202 4.86 12.11 -15.75
C PRO A 202 5.99 12.53 -14.81
N THR A 203 5.67 12.64 -13.51
CA THR A 203 6.65 13.05 -12.48
C THR A 203 7.30 11.87 -11.76
N GLY A 204 6.98 10.66 -12.13
CA GLY A 204 7.53 9.43 -11.57
C GLY A 204 7.32 8.25 -12.49
N PRO A 205 8.00 7.12 -12.22
CA PRO A 205 7.81 5.88 -12.94
C PRO A 205 6.53 5.17 -12.51
N ASP A 206 6.07 4.23 -13.32
CA ASP A 206 5.01 3.31 -12.99
C ASP A 206 5.56 2.14 -12.15
N ASP A 207 4.70 1.52 -11.33
CA ASP A 207 4.98 0.25 -10.66
C ASP A 207 4.14 -0.84 -11.35
N PRO A 208 4.69 -1.54 -12.35
CA PRO A 208 3.91 -2.36 -13.29
C PRO A 208 3.57 -3.75 -12.76
N TRP A 209 4.06 -4.13 -11.59
CA TRP A 209 3.99 -5.51 -11.15
C TRP A 209 2.66 -5.84 -10.48
N LEU A 210 1.89 -6.75 -11.10
CA LEU A 210 0.78 -7.46 -10.46
C LEU A 210 1.34 -8.67 -9.72
N SER A 211 1.59 -8.49 -8.42
CA SER A 211 2.16 -9.51 -7.54
C SER A 211 1.07 -10.32 -6.85
N PHE A 212 1.32 -11.59 -6.52
CA PHE A 212 0.32 -12.39 -5.83
C PHE A 212 0.90 -13.53 -4.99
N LEU A 213 0.13 -13.93 -3.98
CA LEU A 213 0.27 -15.13 -3.16
C LEU A 213 -0.92 -16.05 -3.44
N SER A 214 -0.66 -17.26 -3.92
CA SER A 214 -1.67 -18.30 -4.12
C SER A 214 -1.58 -19.33 -3.01
N VAL A 215 -2.72 -19.71 -2.45
CA VAL A 215 -2.84 -20.71 -1.39
C VAL A 215 -3.82 -21.78 -1.84
N GLN A 216 -3.41 -23.06 -1.69
CA GLN A 216 -4.23 -24.24 -1.95
C GLN A 216 -4.29 -25.08 -0.69
N THR A 217 -5.33 -25.91 -0.57
CA THR A 217 -5.33 -27.00 0.41
C THR A 217 -4.16 -27.97 0.13
N ALA A 218 -3.77 -28.81 1.07
CA ALA A 218 -2.77 -29.87 0.84
C ALA A 218 -3.15 -30.75 -0.35
N GLY A 219 -4.44 -31.01 -0.57
CA GLY A 219 -4.98 -31.76 -1.70
C GLY A 219 -4.97 -31.02 -3.05
N GLY A 220 -4.56 -29.75 -3.09
CA GLY A 220 -4.43 -28.97 -4.33
C GLY A 220 -5.67 -28.19 -4.73
N GLN A 221 -6.72 -28.16 -3.93
CA GLN A 221 -7.88 -27.32 -4.20
C GLN A 221 -7.55 -25.84 -3.91
N PRO A 222 -7.94 -24.90 -4.79
CA PRO A 222 -7.74 -23.48 -4.54
C PRO A 222 -8.45 -23.04 -3.25
N LEU A 223 -7.74 -22.31 -2.36
CA LEU A 223 -8.26 -21.81 -1.10
C LEU A 223 -8.36 -20.30 -1.09
N ALA A 224 -7.29 -19.61 -1.45
CA ALA A 224 -7.27 -18.15 -1.58
C ALA A 224 -6.18 -17.69 -2.55
N LEU A 225 -6.38 -16.48 -3.10
CA LEU A 225 -5.31 -15.74 -3.80
C LEU A 225 -5.36 -14.29 -3.37
N LEU A 226 -4.26 -13.83 -2.74
CA LEU A 226 -4.01 -12.43 -2.43
C LEU A 226 -3.19 -11.81 -3.55
N ALA A 227 -3.77 -10.94 -4.33
CA ALA A 227 -3.09 -10.11 -5.33
C ALA A 227 -2.80 -8.72 -4.77
N ASN A 228 -1.79 -8.06 -5.33
CA ASN A 228 -1.43 -6.68 -5.06
C ASN A 228 -1.12 -5.96 -6.36
N PHE A 229 -1.77 -4.82 -6.59
CA PHE A 229 -1.57 -4.05 -7.80
C PHE A 229 -1.56 -2.55 -7.53
N SER A 230 -0.65 -1.84 -8.21
CA SER A 230 -0.44 -0.40 -8.04
C SER A 230 -1.33 0.40 -8.99
N MET A 231 -2.65 0.36 -8.75
CA MET A 231 -3.67 1.12 -9.48
C MET A 231 -4.69 1.70 -8.49
N HIS A 232 -5.07 2.97 -8.67
CA HIS A 232 -5.77 3.74 -7.65
C HIS A 232 -7.22 3.29 -7.47
N TYR A 233 -8.07 3.57 -8.44
CA TYR A 233 -9.46 3.13 -8.53
C TYR A 233 -9.95 3.28 -9.98
N PHE A 234 -11.05 2.61 -10.33
CA PHE A 234 -11.57 2.69 -11.70
C PHE A 234 -12.56 3.83 -11.88
N SER A 235 -13.51 4.00 -10.98
CA SER A 235 -14.57 5.01 -10.99
C SER A 235 -15.77 4.74 -11.91
N GLY A 236 -16.73 5.67 -11.90
CA GLY A 236 -17.89 5.62 -12.83
C GLY A 236 -19.08 4.81 -12.31
N HIS A 237 -19.10 4.44 -11.03
CA HIS A 237 -20.19 3.66 -10.43
C HIS A 237 -21.43 4.50 -10.14
N ASN A 238 -22.61 3.90 -10.32
CA ASN A 238 -23.90 4.51 -9.97
C ASN A 238 -24.35 4.00 -8.60
N GLY A 239 -23.70 4.47 -7.53
CA GLY A 239 -23.91 4.04 -6.15
C GLY A 239 -22.67 3.41 -5.52
N LEU A 240 -22.86 2.77 -4.36
CA LEU A 240 -21.76 2.10 -3.66
C LEU A 240 -21.27 0.88 -4.45
N SER A 241 -19.94 0.72 -4.51
CA SER A 241 -19.28 -0.35 -5.25
C SER A 241 -17.94 -0.69 -4.61
N ALA A 242 -17.54 -1.96 -4.70
CA ALA A 242 -16.21 -2.46 -4.38
C ALA A 242 -15.16 -2.14 -5.46
N ASP A 243 -15.56 -1.44 -6.54
CA ASP A 243 -14.71 -1.04 -7.66
C ASP A 243 -14.00 -2.24 -8.32
N PHE A 244 -12.92 -2.00 -9.07
CA PHE A 244 -12.17 -3.05 -9.76
C PHE A 244 -11.63 -4.13 -8.80
N ALA A 245 -11.31 -3.77 -7.57
CA ALA A 245 -10.76 -4.71 -6.58
C ALA A 245 -11.78 -5.79 -6.19
N GLY A 246 -13.04 -5.39 -5.98
CA GLY A 246 -14.13 -6.34 -5.76
C GLY A 246 -14.43 -7.17 -6.99
N ALA A 247 -14.51 -6.53 -8.17
CA ALA A 247 -14.75 -7.21 -9.44
C ALA A 247 -13.65 -8.25 -9.75
N PHE A 248 -12.36 -7.90 -9.52
CA PHE A 248 -11.23 -8.82 -9.65
C PHE A 248 -11.37 -10.01 -8.70
N SER A 249 -11.67 -9.75 -7.43
CA SER A 249 -11.78 -10.80 -6.40
C SER A 249 -12.89 -11.82 -6.73
N GLU A 250 -14.04 -11.33 -7.17
CA GLU A 250 -15.18 -12.19 -7.55
C GLU A 250 -14.94 -12.89 -8.91
N GLY A 251 -14.33 -12.19 -9.88
CA GLY A 251 -13.97 -12.76 -11.17
C GLY A 251 -12.91 -13.86 -11.05
N LEU A 252 -11.92 -13.66 -10.17
CA LEU A 252 -10.90 -14.65 -9.88
C LEU A 252 -11.49 -15.91 -9.22
N ALA A 253 -12.44 -15.73 -8.29
CA ALA A 253 -13.17 -16.83 -7.67
C ALA A 253 -13.95 -17.66 -8.72
N LYS A 254 -14.65 -17.02 -9.64
CA LYS A 254 -15.33 -17.69 -10.76
C LYS A 254 -14.34 -18.48 -11.65
N ARG A 255 -13.16 -17.92 -11.90
CA ARG A 255 -12.14 -18.53 -12.79
C ARG A 255 -11.44 -19.74 -12.16
N LEU A 256 -11.08 -19.67 -10.87
CA LEU A 256 -10.28 -20.70 -10.19
C LEU A 256 -11.09 -21.72 -9.42
N ALA A 257 -12.18 -21.32 -8.79
CA ALA A 257 -12.97 -22.20 -7.93
C ALA A 257 -14.00 -23.07 -8.68
N LYS A 258 -14.22 -22.84 -9.95
CA LYS A 258 -15.18 -23.62 -10.79
C LYS A 258 -16.56 -23.85 -10.11
N GLY A 259 -17.03 -22.88 -9.33
CA GLY A 259 -18.29 -22.95 -8.60
C GLY A 259 -18.20 -23.43 -7.15
N GLU A 260 -17.01 -23.77 -6.63
CA GLU A 260 -16.83 -24.05 -5.20
C GLU A 260 -16.87 -22.74 -4.38
N SER A 261 -17.70 -22.71 -3.35
CA SER A 261 -17.98 -21.51 -2.55
C SER A 261 -16.89 -21.11 -1.56
N SER A 262 -15.86 -21.92 -1.39
CA SER A 262 -14.84 -21.75 -0.33
C SER A 262 -13.62 -20.93 -0.75
N PHE A 263 -13.41 -20.66 -2.04
CA PHE A 263 -12.27 -19.86 -2.51
C PHE A 263 -12.48 -18.38 -2.28
N VAL A 264 -11.44 -17.69 -1.79
CA VAL A 264 -11.43 -16.23 -1.56
C VAL A 264 -10.39 -15.54 -2.44
N GLY A 265 -10.85 -14.82 -3.46
CA GLY A 265 -10.03 -13.85 -4.19
C GLY A 265 -9.88 -12.57 -3.39
N ILE A 266 -8.69 -11.98 -3.38
CA ILE A 266 -8.36 -10.75 -2.63
C ILE A 266 -7.49 -9.86 -3.51
N MET A 267 -7.88 -8.59 -3.72
CA MET A 267 -7.04 -7.57 -4.34
C MET A 267 -6.68 -6.53 -3.30
N SER A 268 -5.40 -6.42 -2.95
CA SER A 268 -4.87 -5.38 -2.06
C SER A 268 -4.33 -4.20 -2.85
N GLN A 269 -4.38 -3.02 -2.23
CA GLN A 269 -3.88 -1.79 -2.81
C GLN A 269 -2.35 -1.76 -2.79
N GLY A 270 -1.73 -1.64 -3.96
CA GLY A 270 -0.29 -1.45 -4.12
C GLY A 270 0.14 0.01 -3.93
N THR A 271 1.28 0.37 -4.49
CA THR A 271 1.85 1.73 -4.42
C THR A 271 1.26 2.63 -5.51
N SER A 272 0.00 3.00 -5.35
CA SER A 272 -0.83 3.67 -6.36
C SER A 272 -1.08 5.15 -6.10
N GLY A 273 -0.36 5.77 -5.15
CA GLY A 273 -0.60 7.17 -4.77
C GLY A 273 -0.61 8.14 -5.96
N ASP A 274 0.27 7.93 -6.90
CA ASP A 274 0.38 8.70 -8.14
C ASP A 274 0.07 7.90 -9.41
N LEU A 275 -0.45 6.68 -9.30
CA LEU A 275 -0.75 5.79 -10.43
C LEU A 275 -2.25 5.65 -10.69
N TRP A 276 -2.60 5.36 -11.95
CA TRP A 276 -3.98 5.16 -12.41
C TRP A 276 -4.00 4.31 -13.70
N TRP A 277 -5.15 3.79 -14.08
CA TRP A 277 -5.30 2.95 -15.29
C TRP A 277 -5.18 3.74 -16.61
N GLY A 278 -5.49 5.05 -16.59
CA GLY A 278 -5.45 5.89 -17.78
C GLY A 278 -4.06 6.47 -18.03
N ASP A 279 -3.46 6.14 -19.16
CA ASP A 279 -2.17 6.66 -19.60
C ASP A 279 -2.35 7.97 -20.39
N TYR A 280 -1.99 9.08 -19.79
CA TYR A 280 -2.06 10.41 -20.41
C TYR A 280 -0.98 10.68 -21.47
N SER A 281 -0.02 9.78 -21.68
CA SER A 281 0.92 9.85 -22.80
C SER A 281 0.27 9.50 -24.13
N LEU A 282 -0.87 8.81 -24.08
CA LEU A 282 -1.65 8.46 -25.25
C LEU A 282 -2.44 9.67 -25.79
N PRO A 283 -2.73 9.73 -27.09
CA PRO A 283 -3.46 10.85 -27.67
C PRO A 283 -4.93 10.94 -27.21
N LYS A 284 -5.51 9.83 -26.74
CA LYS A 284 -6.88 9.73 -26.24
C LYS A 284 -7.00 8.66 -25.15
N ALA A 285 -8.09 8.74 -24.38
CA ALA A 285 -8.40 7.74 -23.35
C ALA A 285 -8.52 6.32 -23.96
N GLN A 286 -8.03 5.35 -23.21
CA GLN A 286 -8.34 3.94 -23.45
C GLN A 286 -9.84 3.72 -23.20
N SER A 287 -10.45 2.85 -23.99
CA SER A 287 -11.91 2.63 -23.98
C SER A 287 -12.32 1.38 -23.18
N TRP A 288 -11.50 0.95 -22.21
CA TRP A 288 -11.83 -0.23 -21.42
C TRP A 288 -13.01 0.01 -20.49
N SER A 289 -13.94 -0.92 -20.49
CA SER A 289 -14.84 -1.07 -19.34
C SER A 289 -14.06 -1.65 -18.15
N MET A 290 -14.58 -1.43 -16.94
CA MET A 290 -13.97 -2.01 -15.73
C MET A 290 -13.90 -3.55 -15.82
N HIS A 291 -14.89 -4.20 -16.41
CA HIS A 291 -14.91 -5.66 -16.54
C HIS A 291 -13.82 -6.16 -17.52
N GLU A 292 -13.67 -5.54 -18.67
CA GLU A 292 -12.59 -5.88 -19.62
C GLU A 292 -11.21 -5.69 -19.00
N TYR A 293 -11.02 -4.59 -18.26
CA TYR A 293 -9.79 -4.31 -17.53
C TYR A 293 -9.50 -5.41 -16.49
N VAL A 294 -10.49 -5.78 -15.68
CA VAL A 294 -10.38 -6.83 -14.67
C VAL A 294 -10.10 -8.20 -15.27
N ASP A 295 -10.78 -8.56 -16.37
CA ASP A 295 -10.58 -9.85 -17.05
C ASP A 295 -9.14 -9.99 -17.56
N ARG A 296 -8.51 -8.89 -18.05
CA ARG A 296 -7.10 -8.88 -18.44
C ARG A 296 -6.17 -9.12 -17.26
N LEU A 297 -6.41 -8.46 -16.11
CA LEU A 297 -5.62 -8.71 -14.91
C LEU A 297 -5.74 -10.16 -14.42
N ILE A 298 -6.94 -10.73 -14.44
CA ILE A 298 -7.18 -12.14 -14.08
C ILE A 298 -6.42 -13.07 -15.03
N GLU A 299 -6.43 -12.79 -16.33
CA GLU A 299 -5.69 -13.57 -17.32
C GLU A 299 -4.19 -13.57 -17.03
N LEU A 300 -3.59 -12.41 -16.75
CA LEU A 300 -2.17 -12.29 -16.40
C LEU A 300 -1.82 -13.15 -15.16
N VAL A 301 -2.64 -13.07 -14.11
CA VAL A 301 -2.45 -13.86 -12.89
C VAL A 301 -2.55 -15.35 -13.18
N THR A 302 -3.59 -15.78 -13.89
CA THR A 302 -3.85 -17.22 -14.14
C THR A 302 -2.79 -17.84 -15.04
N GLN A 303 -2.30 -17.13 -16.06
CA GLN A 303 -1.20 -17.57 -16.91
C GLN A 303 0.10 -17.75 -16.11
N ARG A 304 0.39 -16.83 -15.19
CA ARG A 304 1.56 -16.93 -14.34
C ARG A 304 1.43 -18.03 -13.30
N LEU A 305 0.25 -18.15 -12.67
CA LEU A 305 -0.07 -19.15 -11.65
C LEU A 305 0.12 -20.58 -12.18
N ALA A 306 -0.28 -20.85 -13.42
CA ALA A 306 -0.14 -22.16 -14.07
C ALA A 306 1.32 -22.66 -14.15
N LYS A 307 2.30 -21.76 -13.99
CA LYS A 307 3.75 -22.07 -14.04
C LYS A 307 4.39 -22.21 -12.66
N LEU A 308 3.62 -22.05 -11.57
CA LEU A 308 4.14 -22.06 -10.21
C LEU A 308 3.96 -23.42 -9.54
N GLN A 309 4.89 -23.77 -8.68
CA GLN A 309 4.81 -24.93 -7.81
C GLN A 309 4.53 -24.47 -6.38
N HIS A 310 3.53 -25.06 -5.73
CA HIS A 310 3.17 -24.77 -4.36
C HIS A 310 3.98 -25.64 -3.39
N SER A 311 4.48 -25.00 -2.32
CA SER A 311 5.22 -25.66 -1.23
C SER A 311 4.36 -25.74 0.02
N THR A 312 4.51 -26.83 0.78
CA THR A 312 3.99 -26.97 2.16
C THR A 312 4.93 -26.38 3.21
N GLU A 313 6.22 -26.25 2.86
CA GLU A 313 7.26 -25.69 3.71
C GLU A 313 7.38 -24.18 3.45
N VAL A 314 6.66 -23.39 4.20
CA VAL A 314 6.57 -21.93 4.03
C VAL A 314 6.77 -21.26 5.40
N PRO A 315 8.01 -20.90 5.73
CA PRO A 315 8.27 -20.18 6.99
C PRO A 315 7.59 -18.81 6.98
N LEU A 316 6.96 -18.47 8.09
CA LEU A 316 6.28 -17.20 8.29
C LEU A 316 7.10 -16.30 9.22
N GLY A 317 7.09 -15.00 8.95
CA GLY A 317 7.64 -13.98 9.83
C GLY A 317 6.73 -12.76 9.84
N PHE A 318 6.65 -12.08 10.99
CA PHE A 318 5.87 -10.86 11.13
C PHE A 318 6.56 -9.92 12.12
N ALA A 319 6.64 -8.65 11.77
CA ALA A 319 7.16 -7.61 12.64
C ALA A 319 6.36 -6.32 12.48
N GLU A 320 6.11 -5.64 13.59
CA GLU A 320 5.50 -4.32 13.64
C GLU A 320 6.42 -3.37 14.39
N SER A 321 6.49 -2.13 13.95
CA SER A 321 6.99 -1.01 14.75
C SER A 321 6.06 0.19 14.60
N ARG A 322 6.18 1.13 15.55
CA ARG A 322 5.45 2.40 15.47
C ARG A 322 6.47 3.53 15.42
N ILE A 323 6.34 4.42 14.43
CA ILE A 323 7.19 5.58 14.29
C ILE A 323 6.39 6.86 14.49
N GLU A 324 7.07 7.89 14.97
CA GLU A 324 6.51 9.23 15.10
C GLU A 324 7.00 10.11 13.96
N LEU A 325 6.06 10.76 13.29
CA LEU A 325 6.30 11.70 12.19
C LEU A 325 5.59 13.01 12.49
N TYR A 326 6.24 14.12 12.16
CA TYR A 326 5.64 15.44 12.31
C TYR A 326 4.76 15.78 11.11
N ARG A 327 3.68 16.53 11.39
CA ARG A 327 2.92 17.20 10.35
C ARG A 327 3.50 18.58 10.06
N ARG A 328 3.41 19.01 8.82
CA ARG A 328 3.83 20.34 8.37
C ARG A 328 2.84 21.38 8.87
N THR A 329 3.08 21.91 10.07
CA THR A 329 2.22 22.89 10.71
C THR A 329 2.17 24.21 9.91
N PRO A 330 0.98 24.82 9.78
CA PRO A 330 0.83 26.08 9.06
C PRO A 330 1.47 27.24 9.84
N ASP A 331 2.03 28.19 9.11
CA ASP A 331 2.56 29.43 9.65
C ASP A 331 1.41 30.40 10.09
N ALA A 332 1.77 31.50 10.75
CA ALA A 332 0.81 32.50 11.24
C ALA A 332 -0.03 33.11 10.10
N LYS A 333 0.54 33.32 8.92
CA LYS A 333 -0.17 33.86 7.75
C LYS A 333 -1.24 32.89 7.26
N ARG A 334 -0.91 31.59 7.18
CA ARG A 334 -1.84 30.55 6.80
C ARG A 334 -2.96 30.37 7.83
N LEU A 335 -2.64 30.42 9.13
CA LEU A 335 -3.63 30.34 10.20
C LEU A 335 -4.58 31.53 10.20
N LYS A 336 -4.08 32.75 9.94
CA LYS A 336 -4.91 33.95 9.80
C LYS A 336 -5.87 33.80 8.64
N TRP A 337 -5.40 33.41 7.45
CA TRP A 337 -6.24 33.13 6.28
C TRP A 337 -7.32 32.08 6.59
N ALA A 338 -6.93 30.97 7.23
CA ALA A 338 -7.88 29.92 7.61
C ALA A 338 -8.95 30.41 8.57
N SER A 339 -8.57 31.17 9.61
CA SER A 339 -9.49 31.73 10.60
C SER A 339 -10.48 32.71 9.99
N GLU A 340 -10.04 33.56 9.07
CA GLU A 340 -10.92 34.50 8.35
C GLU A 340 -11.94 33.77 7.47
N LEU A 341 -11.52 32.68 6.80
CA LEU A 341 -12.39 31.88 5.96
C LEU A 341 -13.42 31.09 6.78
N LEU A 342 -12.98 30.46 7.88
CA LEU A 342 -13.86 29.73 8.80
C LEU A 342 -14.92 30.63 9.44
N LYS A 343 -14.57 31.89 9.79
CA LYS A 343 -15.54 32.87 10.25
C LYS A 343 -16.64 33.13 9.21
N LYS A 344 -16.27 33.24 7.92
CA LYS A 344 -17.22 33.43 6.82
C LYS A 344 -18.12 32.21 6.60
N MET A 345 -17.59 31.00 6.85
CA MET A 345 -18.35 29.75 6.78
C MET A 345 -19.43 29.67 7.88
N ASN A 346 -19.25 30.37 9.01
CA ASN A 346 -20.20 30.42 10.13
C ASN A 346 -20.71 29.04 10.56
N GLY A 347 -19.81 28.06 10.69
CA GLY A 347 -20.13 26.68 11.07
C GLY A 347 -20.75 25.82 9.95
N ASN A 348 -20.95 26.36 8.74
CA ASN A 348 -21.38 25.56 7.59
C ASN A 348 -20.26 24.64 7.10
N ARG A 349 -20.66 23.60 6.38
CA ARG A 349 -19.71 22.67 5.74
C ARG A 349 -18.95 23.34 4.61
N PRO A 350 -17.72 22.86 4.31
CA PRO A 350 -16.96 23.31 3.15
C PRO A 350 -17.73 23.08 1.85
N ARG A 351 -17.73 24.08 0.97
CA ARG A 351 -18.36 24.05 -0.35
C ARG A 351 -17.34 24.13 -1.50
N ASN A 352 -16.08 24.36 -1.16
CA ASN A 352 -14.99 24.48 -2.11
C ASN A 352 -13.65 24.10 -1.47
N ARG A 353 -12.61 23.93 -2.31
CA ARG A 353 -11.28 23.54 -1.84
C ARG A 353 -10.67 24.49 -0.80
N PRO A 354 -10.67 25.83 -0.98
CA PRO A 354 -10.16 26.74 0.05
C PRO A 354 -10.80 26.53 1.43
N GLU A 355 -12.12 26.35 1.51
CA GLU A 355 -12.83 26.11 2.77
C GLU A 355 -12.39 24.80 3.43
N VAL A 356 -12.21 23.71 2.64
CA VAL A 356 -11.67 22.44 3.13
C VAL A 356 -10.27 22.65 3.73
N TYR A 357 -9.37 23.31 3.00
CA TYR A 357 -7.98 23.49 3.46
C TYR A 357 -7.87 24.47 4.63
N ALA A 358 -8.84 25.36 4.84
CA ALA A 358 -8.93 26.18 6.04
C ALA A 358 -9.21 25.33 7.28
N GLU A 359 -10.16 24.39 7.22
CA GLU A 359 -10.39 23.41 8.30
C GLU A 359 -9.15 22.53 8.56
N GLN A 360 -8.50 22.07 7.49
CA GLN A 360 -7.32 21.22 7.60
C GLN A 360 -6.14 21.97 8.26
N ALA A 361 -5.97 23.26 7.98
CA ALA A 361 -4.90 24.05 8.58
C ALA A 361 -5.05 24.17 10.11
N VAL A 362 -6.27 24.43 10.59
CA VAL A 362 -6.54 24.47 12.03
C VAL A 362 -6.33 23.10 12.68
N TRP A 363 -6.84 22.04 12.05
CA TRP A 363 -6.69 20.69 12.57
C TRP A 363 -5.20 20.26 12.68
N ILE A 364 -4.36 20.56 11.67
CA ILE A 364 -2.93 20.23 11.70
C ILE A 364 -2.20 20.97 12.82
N ARG A 365 -2.54 22.27 13.07
CA ARG A 365 -1.99 23.04 14.20
C ARG A 365 -2.21 22.31 15.52
N ASP A 366 -3.42 21.78 15.71
CA ASP A 366 -3.83 21.13 16.96
C ASP A 366 -3.38 19.66 17.06
N ASN A 367 -2.93 19.07 15.93
CA ASN A 367 -2.47 17.70 15.83
C ASN A 367 -1.13 17.61 15.08
N PRO A 368 -0.03 18.14 15.65
CA PRO A 368 1.25 18.26 14.95
C PRO A 368 2.02 16.95 14.80
N LEU A 369 1.63 15.90 15.53
CA LEU A 369 2.32 14.60 15.56
C LEU A 369 1.40 13.49 15.06
N GLU A 370 1.99 12.52 14.35
CA GLU A 370 1.36 11.28 13.93
C GLU A 370 2.20 10.11 14.42
N THR A 371 1.58 9.16 15.11
CA THR A 371 2.19 7.85 15.41
C THR A 371 1.55 6.82 14.52
N MET A 372 2.33 6.14 13.68
CA MET A 372 1.78 5.17 12.73
C MET A 372 2.41 3.79 12.85
N PRO A 373 1.61 2.71 12.73
CA PRO A 373 2.12 1.35 12.68
C PRO A 373 2.69 1.04 11.30
N LEU A 374 3.87 0.45 11.27
CA LEU A 374 4.50 -0.09 10.07
C LEU A 374 4.73 -1.57 10.27
N GLN A 375 4.45 -2.38 9.26
CA GLN A 375 4.61 -3.83 9.37
C GLN A 375 5.40 -4.40 8.20
N ALA A 376 6.11 -5.51 8.47
CA ALA A 376 6.67 -6.38 7.47
C ALA A 376 6.25 -7.83 7.73
N VAL A 377 5.90 -8.54 6.66
CA VAL A 377 5.50 -9.95 6.68
C VAL A 377 6.42 -10.72 5.76
N ARG A 378 6.88 -11.88 6.22
CA ARG A 378 7.56 -12.89 5.39
C ARG A 378 6.64 -14.09 5.20
N ILE A 379 6.51 -14.56 3.96
CA ILE A 379 5.81 -15.80 3.59
C ILE A 379 6.71 -16.56 2.63
N GLY A 380 7.54 -17.47 3.16
CA GLY A 380 8.60 -18.11 2.40
C GLY A 380 9.63 -17.09 1.90
N GLU A 381 9.71 -16.90 0.59
CA GLU A 381 10.59 -15.92 -0.08
C GLU A 381 9.82 -14.65 -0.52
N LEU A 382 8.55 -14.53 -0.15
CA LEU A 382 7.75 -13.35 -0.38
C LEU A 382 7.85 -12.40 0.83
N GLY A 383 8.18 -11.13 0.57
CA GLY A 383 8.09 -10.02 1.50
C GLY A 383 6.85 -9.16 1.24
N ILE A 384 6.16 -8.76 2.31
CA ILE A 384 5.08 -7.79 2.23
C ILE A 384 5.40 -6.67 3.21
N THR A 385 5.44 -5.43 2.75
CA THR A 385 5.44 -4.25 3.62
C THR A 385 4.03 -3.70 3.72
N ALA A 386 3.69 -3.12 4.87
CA ALA A 386 2.37 -2.54 5.10
C ALA A 386 2.53 -1.12 5.66
N ILE A 387 1.99 -0.16 4.92
CA ILE A 387 2.15 1.27 5.18
C ILE A 387 0.77 1.94 5.21
N PRO A 388 0.41 2.68 6.28
CA PRO A 388 -0.90 3.32 6.42
C PRO A 388 -1.02 4.63 5.59
N CYS A 389 -0.53 4.61 4.37
CA CYS A 389 -0.45 5.79 3.51
C CYS A 389 -0.80 5.45 2.07
N GLU A 390 -1.07 6.50 1.29
CA GLU A 390 -1.14 6.43 -0.17
C GLU A 390 0.28 6.59 -0.73
N VAL A 391 0.93 5.44 -0.96
CA VAL A 391 2.34 5.32 -1.32
C VAL A 391 2.53 5.54 -2.83
N TYR A 392 3.54 6.30 -3.24
CA TYR A 392 3.87 6.53 -4.64
C TYR A 392 4.52 5.31 -5.32
N GLY A 393 4.35 5.18 -6.64
CA GLY A 393 4.94 4.10 -7.44
C GLY A 393 6.47 4.01 -7.29
N LEU A 394 7.16 5.14 -7.34
CA LEU A 394 8.62 5.19 -7.12
C LEU A 394 9.03 4.59 -5.76
N THR A 395 8.28 4.86 -4.70
CA THR A 395 8.54 4.30 -3.36
C THR A 395 8.39 2.77 -3.35
N GLY A 396 7.38 2.26 -4.06
CA GLY A 396 7.22 0.81 -4.26
C GLY A 396 8.40 0.17 -4.96
N LEU A 397 8.92 0.82 -6.00
CA LEU A 397 10.11 0.36 -6.72
C LEU A 397 11.37 0.40 -5.83
N LYS A 398 11.56 1.46 -5.03
CA LYS A 398 12.64 1.55 -4.02
C LYS A 398 12.58 0.34 -3.07
N LEU A 399 11.42 0.07 -2.47
CA LEU A 399 11.23 -1.06 -1.55
C LEU A 399 11.56 -2.41 -2.21
N LYS A 400 11.10 -2.65 -3.44
CA LYS A 400 11.41 -3.85 -4.21
C LYS A 400 12.90 -3.98 -4.53
N GLY A 401 13.56 -2.85 -4.81
CA GLY A 401 14.98 -2.79 -5.13
C GLY A 401 15.89 -3.14 -3.95
N VAL A 402 15.55 -2.69 -2.74
CA VAL A 402 16.37 -2.90 -1.53
C VAL A 402 15.96 -4.13 -0.72
N SER A 403 14.79 -4.69 -0.97
CA SER A 403 14.28 -5.84 -0.20
C SER A 403 15.28 -7.00 -0.16
N PRO A 404 15.52 -7.60 1.03
CA PRO A 404 16.34 -8.82 1.15
C PRO A 404 15.69 -10.04 0.46
N LEU A 405 14.35 -10.02 0.33
CA LEU A 405 13.59 -11.14 -0.24
C LEU A 405 13.50 -11.04 -1.78
N PRO A 406 13.44 -12.19 -2.50
CA PRO A 406 13.38 -12.22 -3.95
C PRO A 406 12.17 -11.53 -4.57
N LEU A 407 11.01 -11.66 -3.93
CA LEU A 407 9.77 -11.00 -4.32
C LEU A 407 9.24 -10.17 -3.15
N THR A 408 8.90 -8.91 -3.42
CA THR A 408 8.33 -8.02 -2.42
C THR A 408 7.27 -7.13 -3.03
N PHE A 409 6.20 -6.86 -2.28
CA PHE A 409 5.23 -5.82 -2.61
C PHE A 409 4.78 -5.07 -1.35
N ASN A 410 4.25 -3.86 -1.54
CA ASN A 410 3.70 -3.05 -0.46
C ASN A 410 2.18 -3.10 -0.48
N ILE A 411 1.56 -3.26 0.69
CA ILE A 411 0.13 -3.01 0.90
C ILE A 411 -0.01 -1.60 1.46
N SER A 412 -0.60 -0.71 0.68
CA SER A 412 -0.94 0.65 1.07
C SER A 412 -2.21 0.70 1.92
N LEU A 413 -2.46 1.81 2.61
CA LEU A 413 -3.64 2.01 3.47
C LEU A 413 -3.84 0.87 4.48
N ALA A 414 -2.73 0.38 5.03
CA ALA A 414 -2.71 -0.73 5.96
C ALA A 414 -2.63 -0.24 7.41
N ASN A 415 -3.57 -0.69 8.25
CA ASN A 415 -3.69 -0.34 9.67
C ASN A 415 -3.93 1.14 9.96
N GLY A 416 -4.45 1.87 8.99
CA GLY A 416 -4.69 3.32 9.09
C GLY A 416 -4.71 3.99 7.72
N ALA A 417 -4.89 5.33 7.74
CA ALA A 417 -4.88 6.16 6.55
C ALA A 417 -4.34 7.56 6.89
N SER A 418 -3.03 7.74 6.79
CA SER A 418 -2.33 8.98 7.13
C SER A 418 -2.05 9.86 5.90
N GLY A 419 -2.67 9.54 4.76
CA GLY A 419 -2.61 10.30 3.52
C GLY A 419 -1.41 9.98 2.63
N TYR A 420 -1.15 10.86 1.67
CA TYR A 420 -0.06 10.69 0.70
C TYR A 420 1.32 10.87 1.35
N ILE A 421 2.25 10.03 0.93
CA ILE A 421 3.70 10.16 1.22
C ILE A 421 4.50 10.31 -0.07
N PRO A 422 4.42 11.48 -0.73
CA PRO A 422 5.23 11.72 -1.91
C PRO A 422 6.72 11.73 -1.53
N PRO A 423 7.62 11.25 -2.42
CA PRO A 423 9.06 11.50 -2.30
C PRO A 423 9.37 12.99 -2.12
N ALA A 424 10.47 13.31 -1.43
CA ALA A 424 10.79 14.67 -1.00
C ALA A 424 10.78 15.71 -2.14
N GLU A 425 11.29 15.35 -3.31
CA GLU A 425 11.35 16.20 -4.51
C GLU A 425 9.96 16.56 -5.04
N GLN A 426 8.96 15.72 -4.83
CA GLN A 426 7.59 15.97 -5.29
C GLN A 426 6.91 17.13 -4.55
N HIS A 427 7.34 17.43 -3.31
CA HIS A 427 6.80 18.56 -2.55
C HIS A 427 7.07 19.92 -3.22
N LEU A 428 8.15 20.03 -3.97
CA LEU A 428 8.50 21.25 -4.70
C LEU A 428 7.58 21.52 -5.91
N LEU A 429 6.88 20.49 -6.38
CA LEU A 429 6.02 20.59 -7.55
C LEU A 429 4.58 20.97 -7.19
N GLY A 430 4.21 20.95 -5.91
CA GLY A 430 2.86 21.30 -5.45
C GLY A 430 1.79 20.25 -5.81
N GLY A 431 0.53 20.65 -5.84
CA GLY A 431 -0.61 19.75 -6.07
C GLY A 431 -1.17 19.14 -4.78
N TYR A 432 -2.39 18.56 -4.83
CA TYR A 432 -3.15 18.18 -3.63
C TYR A 432 -2.49 17.07 -2.79
N THR A 433 -1.64 16.26 -3.38
CA THR A 433 -0.87 15.23 -2.67
C THR A 433 0.31 15.79 -1.87
N THR A 434 0.54 17.12 -1.97
CA THR A 434 1.59 17.83 -1.22
C THR A 434 1.06 19.00 -0.40
N TRP A 435 -0.21 19.38 -0.56
CA TRP A 435 -0.78 20.46 0.25
C TRP A 435 -1.09 19.97 1.67
N PRO A 436 -0.63 20.70 2.72
CA PRO A 436 -0.85 20.27 4.09
C PRO A 436 -2.33 20.10 4.44
N ALA A 437 -2.73 18.86 4.65
CA ALA A 437 -4.04 18.40 5.08
C ALA A 437 -3.87 17.05 5.78
N ARG A 438 -4.92 16.48 6.40
CA ARG A 438 -4.89 15.09 6.92
C ARG A 438 -4.46 14.08 5.86
N THR A 439 -4.77 14.37 4.59
CA THR A 439 -4.48 13.51 3.44
C THR A 439 -3.11 13.75 2.80
N ALA A 440 -2.31 14.71 3.28
CA ALA A 440 -0.96 15.00 2.77
C ALA A 440 -0.17 15.88 3.76
N GLY A 441 -0.34 15.66 5.06
CA GLY A 441 0.16 16.55 6.11
C GLY A 441 1.58 16.27 6.58
N LEU A 442 2.12 15.09 6.36
CA LEU A 442 3.36 14.63 6.95
C LEU A 442 4.58 15.46 6.48
N GLU A 443 5.65 15.41 7.27
CA GLU A 443 6.92 16.08 6.98
C GLU A 443 7.51 15.62 5.64
N VAL A 444 8.33 16.47 5.03
CA VAL A 444 8.88 16.26 3.68
C VAL A 444 9.65 14.94 3.57
N ASN A 445 10.36 14.56 4.65
CA ASN A 445 11.16 13.33 4.69
C ASN A 445 10.39 12.11 5.22
N ALA A 446 9.05 12.18 5.34
CA ALA A 446 8.25 11.07 5.87
C ALA A 446 8.43 9.81 5.03
N GLU A 447 8.42 9.92 3.70
CA GLU A 447 8.60 8.78 2.79
C GLU A 447 9.90 8.03 3.07
N SER A 448 11.03 8.73 3.12
CA SER A 448 12.33 8.09 3.34
C SER A 448 12.47 7.46 4.73
N ARG A 449 11.90 8.07 5.78
CA ARG A 449 11.87 7.51 7.13
C ARG A 449 11.03 6.23 7.21
N ILE A 450 9.89 6.22 6.53
CA ILE A 450 9.00 5.04 6.43
C ILE A 450 9.70 3.92 5.67
N VAL A 451 10.31 4.22 4.50
CA VAL A 451 11.05 3.24 3.70
C VAL A 451 12.18 2.60 4.50
N GLU A 452 12.95 3.41 5.24
CA GLU A 452 14.02 2.89 6.09
C GLU A 452 13.49 1.92 7.15
N GLU A 453 12.41 2.29 7.83
CA GLU A 453 11.85 1.47 8.90
C GLU A 453 11.21 0.16 8.38
N VAL A 454 10.42 0.20 7.31
CA VAL A 454 9.84 -1.05 6.77
C VAL A 454 10.89 -1.96 6.14
N THR A 455 11.99 -1.39 5.63
CA THR A 455 13.14 -2.17 5.15
C THR A 455 13.85 -2.85 6.32
N ARG A 456 14.06 -2.15 7.43
CA ARG A 456 14.60 -2.73 8.66
C ARG A 456 13.71 -3.87 9.20
N LEU A 457 12.39 -3.71 9.12
CA LEU A 457 11.46 -4.77 9.50
C LEU A 457 11.55 -5.98 8.54
N LEU A 458 11.74 -5.75 7.22
CA LEU A 458 11.98 -6.84 6.27
C LEU A 458 13.28 -7.59 6.57
N GLU A 459 14.36 -6.89 6.93
CA GLU A 459 15.60 -7.52 7.40
C GLU A 459 15.35 -8.38 8.65
N GLN A 460 14.56 -7.87 9.59
CA GLN A 460 14.23 -8.58 10.83
C GLN A 460 13.45 -9.87 10.56
N VAL A 461 12.40 -9.85 9.71
CA VAL A 461 11.57 -11.04 9.45
C VAL A 461 12.22 -12.04 8.52
N SER A 462 13.15 -11.59 7.66
CA SER A 462 13.89 -12.47 6.74
C SER A 462 15.12 -13.10 7.38
N GLY A 463 15.75 -12.40 8.33
CA GLY A 463 17.09 -12.72 8.84
C GLY A 463 18.21 -12.33 7.86
N GLU A 464 17.88 -11.70 6.74
CA GLU A 464 18.79 -11.31 5.68
C GLU A 464 18.98 -9.80 5.64
N LYS A 465 20.13 -9.32 5.19
CA LYS A 465 20.38 -7.90 4.98
C LYS A 465 19.78 -7.43 3.67
N ARG A 466 19.32 -6.16 3.66
CA ARG A 466 18.85 -5.50 2.43
C ARG A 466 19.87 -5.60 1.32
N LYS A 467 19.39 -5.67 0.10
CA LYS A 467 20.26 -5.61 -1.08
C LYS A 467 20.95 -4.26 -1.11
N GLN A 468 22.27 -4.28 -1.28
CA GLN A 468 23.00 -3.05 -1.55
C GLN A 468 22.75 -2.64 -3.01
N TYR A 469 22.47 -1.36 -3.21
CA TYR A 469 22.43 -0.83 -4.57
C TYR A 469 23.82 -0.92 -5.18
N ALA A 470 23.99 -1.83 -6.11
CA ALA A 470 25.18 -1.85 -6.96
C ALA A 470 24.86 -1.05 -8.21
N GLU A 471 25.50 0.09 -8.38
CA GLU A 471 25.34 0.85 -9.60
C GLU A 471 25.66 0.03 -10.84
N PRO A 472 24.79 0.00 -11.87
CA PRO A 472 25.04 -0.78 -13.07
C PRO A 472 26.38 -0.37 -13.73
N GLN A 473 27.22 -1.33 -14.00
CA GLN A 473 28.47 -1.13 -14.75
C GLN A 473 28.16 -1.03 -16.25
N SER A 474 27.53 0.08 -16.66
CA SER A 474 27.25 0.32 -18.09
C SER A 474 28.52 0.47 -18.89
N ALA A 475 28.47 0.24 -20.20
CA ALA A 475 29.62 0.45 -21.09
C ALA A 475 30.16 1.91 -20.98
N TYR A 476 29.26 2.88 -20.77
CA TYR A 476 29.64 4.27 -20.52
C TYR A 476 30.41 4.41 -19.20
N ALA A 477 29.92 3.85 -18.11
CA ALA A 477 30.59 3.90 -16.83
C ALA A 477 31.98 3.23 -16.88
N GLN A 478 32.08 2.09 -17.57
CA GLN A 478 33.34 1.40 -17.80
C GLN A 478 34.33 2.27 -18.60
N ALA A 479 33.86 2.95 -19.66
CA ALA A 479 34.70 3.85 -20.47
C ALA A 479 35.18 5.05 -19.64
N VAL A 480 34.31 5.65 -18.80
CA VAL A 480 34.72 6.73 -17.90
C VAL A 480 35.76 6.25 -16.90
N MET A 481 35.58 5.09 -16.28
CA MET A 481 36.53 4.53 -15.31
C MET A 481 37.88 4.16 -15.99
N ALA A 482 37.84 3.67 -17.23
CA ALA A 482 39.04 3.37 -18.01
C ALA A 482 39.87 4.61 -18.31
N ALA A 483 39.23 5.79 -18.39
CA ALA A 483 39.91 7.08 -18.55
C ALA A 483 40.60 7.57 -17.26
N LYS A 484 40.48 6.84 -16.13
CA LYS A 484 41.09 7.13 -14.82
C LYS A 484 40.80 8.57 -14.33
N PRO A 485 39.54 8.99 -14.20
CA PRO A 485 39.21 10.34 -13.72
C PRO A 485 39.64 10.51 -12.25
N ASN A 486 39.92 11.73 -11.85
CA ASN A 486 40.22 12.06 -10.45
C ASN A 486 39.00 11.84 -9.53
N ALA A 487 37.80 12.15 -10.02
CA ALA A 487 36.54 11.92 -9.35
C ALA A 487 35.45 11.55 -10.39
N TYR A 488 34.51 10.69 -10.01
CA TYR A 488 33.35 10.33 -10.83
C TYR A 488 32.13 10.22 -9.96
N LEU A 489 31.36 11.31 -9.82
CA LEU A 489 30.10 11.34 -9.07
C LEU A 489 28.96 10.97 -10.03
N ARG A 490 28.39 9.80 -9.85
CA ARG A 490 27.33 9.28 -10.72
C ARG A 490 25.94 9.80 -10.35
N LEU A 491 25.79 10.34 -9.13
CA LEU A 491 24.57 10.92 -8.58
C LEU A 491 23.37 9.95 -8.63
N GLY A 492 23.64 8.66 -8.41
CA GLY A 492 22.66 7.58 -8.46
C GLY A 492 22.16 7.12 -7.08
N GLU A 493 22.53 7.82 -6.03
CA GLU A 493 22.16 7.47 -4.66
C GLU A 493 20.65 7.52 -4.44
N GLN A 494 20.12 6.51 -3.79
CA GLN A 494 18.68 6.36 -3.50
C GLN A 494 18.23 7.23 -2.31
N GLY A 495 19.17 7.96 -1.67
CA GLY A 495 18.92 8.84 -0.53
C GLY A 495 20.20 9.22 0.21
N GLY A 496 20.05 10.10 1.22
CA GLY A 496 21.20 10.62 1.99
C GLY A 496 21.76 11.92 1.45
N SER A 497 22.81 12.44 2.13
CA SER A 497 23.47 13.72 1.77
C SER A 497 24.80 13.54 1.06
N LYS A 498 25.23 12.31 0.80
CA LYS A 498 26.56 12.00 0.24
C LYS A 498 26.42 11.60 -1.23
N ALA A 499 27.16 12.28 -2.11
CA ALA A 499 27.36 11.85 -3.48
C ALA A 499 28.68 11.06 -3.54
N VAL A 500 28.59 9.75 -3.81
CA VAL A 500 29.74 8.84 -3.74
C VAL A 500 30.65 8.99 -4.94
N ASP A 501 31.95 9.12 -4.69
CA ASP A 501 32.98 9.07 -5.74
C ASP A 501 33.20 7.61 -6.18
N ALA A 502 32.69 7.27 -7.35
CA ALA A 502 32.79 5.93 -7.93
C ALA A 502 34.24 5.51 -8.27
N THR A 503 35.21 6.42 -8.28
CA THR A 503 36.62 6.11 -8.51
C THR A 503 37.30 5.44 -7.32
N GLY A 504 36.75 5.62 -6.12
CA GLY A 504 37.36 5.19 -4.85
C GLY A 504 38.50 6.11 -4.37
N ASN A 505 38.75 7.25 -5.03
CA ASN A 505 39.78 8.20 -4.65
C ASN A 505 39.39 9.06 -3.43
N GLY A 506 38.16 8.93 -2.92
CA GLY A 506 37.69 9.64 -1.73
C GLY A 506 37.21 11.06 -1.97
N HIS A 507 36.95 11.46 -3.21
CA HIS A 507 36.42 12.77 -3.57
C HIS A 507 34.89 12.83 -3.50
N ASP A 508 34.31 12.27 -2.45
CA ASP A 508 32.87 12.29 -2.23
C ASP A 508 32.32 13.72 -2.17
N GLY A 509 31.20 13.92 -2.82
CA GLY A 509 30.44 15.17 -2.75
C GLY A 509 29.41 15.16 -1.60
N ILE A 510 28.89 16.34 -1.30
CA ILE A 510 27.76 16.50 -0.37
C ILE A 510 26.65 17.24 -1.09
N TYR A 511 25.47 16.62 -1.12
CA TYR A 511 24.26 17.28 -1.57
C TYR A 511 23.89 18.42 -0.60
N ARG A 512 23.78 19.64 -1.10
CA ARG A 512 23.36 20.80 -0.31
C ARG A 512 22.12 21.45 -0.91
N GLY A 513 21.26 21.94 -0.05
CA GLY A 513 20.00 22.54 -0.45
C GLY A 513 18.92 21.49 -0.77
N ARG A 514 17.95 21.92 -1.56
CA ARG A 514 16.88 21.03 -2.02
C ARG A 514 17.27 20.46 -3.39
N VAL A 515 18.10 19.44 -3.36
CA VAL A 515 18.41 18.64 -4.55
C VAL A 515 17.45 17.46 -4.57
N GLY A 516 16.67 17.36 -5.62
CA GLY A 516 15.71 16.29 -5.88
C GLY A 516 15.32 16.35 -7.32
#